data_b0c7fe28da784d2b13feaeb6e574ec77
#
_entry.id   b0c7fe28da784d2b13feaeb6e574ec77
#
_cell.length_a   1.000
_cell.length_b   1.000
_cell.length_c   1.000
_cell.angle_alpha   90.00
_cell.angle_beta   90.00
_cell.angle_gamma   90.00
#
_symmetry.space_group_name_H-M   'P 1'
#
loop_
_entity.id
_entity.type
_entity.pdbx_description
1 polymer ?
#
loop_
_entity_poly.entity_id
_entity_poly.type
_entity_poly.pdbx_seq_one_letter_code
_entity_poly.pdbx_strand_id
1 'polypeptide(L)'
;VYKAYDVIDDRIVAIKILKEEFLANDEFRRRFKNESKAIAVLSHPNIVKVYDVSFGDRLQYIVMEYIEGITLKEYIEQQKVINWKEAVHFVTQILKALQHAHDKGIVHRDVKPQNIMLLQDGTIKVTDFGIARFCRGDTRTMTENAIGSVHYISPEQARGEITDDKADIYSVGVVMYEMLTGQLPFQSDSAVSV
;
A
#
# COMPACT_ATOMS: atom_id res chain seq x y z
N VAL A 1 -5.68 11.34 -4.08
CA VAL A 1 -4.34 11.90 -3.82
C VAL A 1 -4.12 13.07 -4.76
N TYR A 2 -3.52 14.14 -4.26
CA TYR A 2 -3.28 15.38 -5.02
C TYR A 2 -1.78 15.70 -4.99
N LYS A 3 -1.25 16.17 -6.13
CA LYS A 3 0.06 16.82 -6.19
C LYS A 3 -0.10 18.26 -5.71
N ALA A 4 0.74 18.70 -4.79
CA ALA A 4 0.69 20.04 -4.22
C ALA A 4 2.10 20.59 -4.01
N TYR A 5 2.17 21.89 -3.79
CA TYR A 5 3.41 22.59 -3.46
C TYR A 5 3.38 23.04 -2.00
N ASP A 6 4.34 22.56 -1.22
CA ASP A 6 4.55 22.96 0.17
C ASP A 6 5.36 24.26 0.17
N VAL A 7 4.68 25.37 0.47
CA VAL A 7 5.29 26.72 0.46
C VAL A 7 6.23 26.97 1.63
N ILE A 8 6.16 26.14 2.70
CA ILE A 8 7.01 26.29 3.88
C ILE A 8 8.37 25.66 3.64
N ASP A 9 8.36 24.44 3.14
CA ASP A 9 9.57 23.65 2.91
C ASP A 9 10.06 23.69 1.44
N ASP A 10 9.42 24.53 0.60
CA ASP A 10 9.77 24.78 -0.81
C ASP A 10 9.95 23.47 -1.62
N ARG A 11 8.92 22.60 -1.58
CA ARG A 11 8.97 21.28 -2.23
C ARG A 11 7.62 20.81 -2.76
N ILE A 12 7.64 19.92 -3.74
CA ILE A 12 6.46 19.22 -4.22
C ILE A 12 6.14 18.05 -3.28
N VAL A 13 4.86 17.89 -2.93
CA VAL A 13 4.35 16.84 -2.05
C VAL A 13 3.14 16.16 -2.65
N ALA A 14 2.84 14.95 -2.17
CA ALA A 14 1.58 14.27 -2.40
C ALA A 14 0.70 14.43 -1.14
N ILE A 15 -0.56 14.82 -1.34
CA ILE A 15 -1.53 14.95 -0.24
C ILE A 15 -2.63 13.92 -0.44
N LYS A 16 -2.77 13.00 0.52
CA LYS A 16 -3.85 12.03 0.59
C LYS A 16 -4.91 12.51 1.55
N ILE A 17 -6.08 12.89 1.01
CA ILE A 17 -7.20 13.40 1.78
C ILE A 17 -8.16 12.25 2.08
N LEU A 18 -8.61 12.16 3.33
CA LEU A 18 -9.65 11.23 3.75
C LEU A 18 -11.00 11.70 3.21
N LYS A 19 -11.76 10.77 2.62
CA LYS A 19 -13.11 11.08 2.10
C LYS A 19 -14.07 11.39 3.24
N GLU A 20 -15.04 12.28 3.00
CA GLU A 20 -16.04 12.71 3.99
C GLU A 20 -16.85 11.57 4.60
N GLU A 21 -17.17 10.54 3.81
CA GLU A 21 -17.90 9.35 4.27
C GLU A 21 -17.22 8.64 5.45
N PHE A 22 -15.89 8.72 5.55
CA PHE A 22 -15.12 8.14 6.63
C PHE A 22 -14.96 9.07 7.85
N LEU A 23 -15.17 10.38 7.66
CA LEU A 23 -15.10 11.36 8.73
C LEU A 23 -16.26 11.25 9.74
N ALA A 24 -17.40 10.69 9.32
CA ALA A 24 -18.57 10.49 10.17
C ALA A 24 -18.41 9.34 11.20
N ASN A 25 -17.38 8.49 11.06
CA ASN A 25 -17.14 7.34 11.93
C ASN A 25 -15.97 7.63 12.90
N ASP A 26 -16.29 7.81 14.18
CA ASP A 26 -15.31 8.11 15.23
C ASP A 26 -14.25 7.02 15.42
N GLU A 27 -14.64 5.75 15.31
CA GLU A 27 -13.72 4.63 15.42
C GLU A 27 -12.72 4.64 14.25
N PHE A 28 -13.22 4.92 13.03
CA PHE A 28 -12.37 5.07 11.85
C PHE A 28 -11.37 6.23 12.03
N ARG A 29 -11.84 7.42 12.47
CA ARG A 29 -10.96 8.57 12.72
C ARG A 29 -9.86 8.25 13.73
N ARG A 30 -10.21 7.58 14.83
CA ARG A 30 -9.24 7.18 15.87
C ARG A 30 -8.20 6.21 15.33
N ARG A 31 -8.62 5.21 14.56
CA ARG A 31 -7.71 4.23 13.93
C ARG A 31 -6.80 4.92 12.92
N PHE A 32 -7.35 5.70 12.00
CA PHE A 32 -6.59 6.47 11.01
C PHE A 32 -5.51 7.32 11.68
N LYS A 33 -5.86 8.04 12.78
CA LYS A 33 -4.92 8.83 13.57
C LYS A 33 -3.76 8.00 14.13
N ASN A 34 -4.06 6.85 14.73
CA ASN A 34 -3.06 6.02 15.37
C ASN A 34 -2.10 5.40 14.34
N GLU A 35 -2.62 4.90 13.22
CA GLU A 35 -1.80 4.27 12.19
C GLU A 35 -1.00 5.30 11.40
N SER A 36 -1.58 6.44 11.06
CA SER A 36 -0.83 7.53 10.40
C SER A 36 0.36 7.99 11.23
N LYS A 37 0.22 8.06 12.57
CA LYS A 37 1.34 8.35 13.48
C LYS A 37 2.40 7.25 13.48
N ALA A 38 1.97 5.98 13.44
CA ALA A 38 2.89 4.85 13.38
C ALA A 38 3.70 4.85 12.07
N ILE A 39 3.04 5.16 10.95
CA ILE A 39 3.70 5.23 9.63
C ILE A 39 4.67 6.43 9.55
N ALA A 40 4.36 7.56 10.20
CA ALA A 40 5.21 8.75 10.17
C ALA A 40 6.61 8.55 10.79
N VAL A 41 6.80 7.48 11.59
CA VAL A 41 8.13 7.15 12.15
C VAL A 41 8.97 6.25 11.22
N LEU A 42 8.40 5.77 10.10
CA LEU A 42 9.14 4.98 9.12
C LEU A 42 10.05 5.89 8.30
N SER A 43 11.34 5.59 8.31
CA SER A 43 12.36 6.27 7.51
C SER A 43 13.24 5.24 6.84
N HIS A 44 13.01 4.97 5.55
CA HIS A 44 13.75 3.98 4.77
C HIS A 44 13.73 4.39 3.29
N PRO A 45 14.81 4.19 2.51
CA PRO A 45 14.88 4.59 1.10
C PRO A 45 13.77 3.96 0.23
N ASN A 46 13.31 2.76 0.59
CA ASN A 46 12.27 2.04 -0.14
C ASN A 46 10.87 2.21 0.47
N ILE A 47 10.65 3.18 1.35
CA ILE A 47 9.33 3.55 1.90
C ILE A 47 9.05 5.00 1.53
N VAL A 48 7.82 5.30 1.10
CA VAL A 48 7.38 6.68 0.88
C VAL A 48 7.37 7.41 2.20
N LYS A 49 8.12 8.52 2.27
CA LYS A 49 8.25 9.31 3.50
C LYS A 49 6.96 10.08 3.78
N VAL A 50 6.45 9.98 4.98
CA VAL A 50 5.39 10.84 5.49
C VAL A 50 6.03 12.07 6.12
N TYR A 51 5.58 13.26 5.71
CA TYR A 51 6.09 14.54 6.21
C TYR A 51 5.23 15.07 7.35
N ASP A 52 3.91 15.00 7.18
CA ASP A 52 2.95 15.52 8.16
C ASP A 52 1.61 14.78 8.08
N VAL A 53 0.86 14.81 9.17
CA VAL A 53 -0.49 14.23 9.24
C VAL A 53 -1.41 15.19 10.00
N SER A 54 -2.50 15.60 9.37
CA SER A 54 -3.51 16.47 9.97
C SER A 54 -4.76 15.70 10.37
N PHE A 55 -5.28 16.01 11.56
CA PHE A 55 -6.46 15.38 12.17
C PHE A 55 -7.54 16.40 12.52
N GLY A 56 -7.81 17.35 11.63
CA GLY A 56 -8.90 18.33 11.80
C GLY A 56 -10.29 17.68 11.77
N ASP A 57 -11.27 18.33 12.38
CA ASP A 57 -12.65 17.82 12.46
C ASP A 57 -13.34 17.74 11.08
N ARG A 58 -13.01 18.69 10.19
CA ARG A 58 -13.60 18.76 8.83
C ARG A 58 -12.72 18.16 7.75
N LEU A 59 -11.43 18.02 8.00
CA LEU A 59 -10.46 17.57 7.01
C LEU A 59 -9.36 16.79 7.70
N GLN A 60 -9.13 15.57 7.22
CA GLN A 60 -7.99 14.74 7.64
C GLN A 60 -7.17 14.39 6.41
N TYR A 61 -5.86 14.57 6.50
CA TYR A 61 -4.98 14.32 5.37
C TYR A 61 -3.59 13.90 5.83
N ILE A 62 -2.87 13.25 4.92
CA ILE A 62 -1.47 12.89 5.06
C ILE A 62 -0.69 13.63 3.98
N VAL A 63 0.38 14.32 4.38
CA VAL A 63 1.37 14.93 3.48
C VAL A 63 2.55 13.98 3.37
N MET A 64 2.89 13.60 2.15
CA MET A 64 3.95 12.62 1.91
C MET A 64 4.83 13.02 0.72
N GLU A 65 5.95 12.35 0.60
CA GLU A 65 6.87 12.43 -0.52
C GLU A 65 6.11 12.25 -1.84
N TYR A 66 6.28 13.19 -2.76
CA TYR A 66 5.80 13.03 -4.13
C TYR A 66 6.78 12.18 -4.91
N ILE A 67 6.32 11.04 -5.42
CA ILE A 67 7.13 10.12 -6.22
C ILE A 67 6.90 10.38 -7.70
N GLU A 68 7.96 10.76 -8.40
CA GLU A 68 7.96 10.89 -9.85
C GLU A 68 8.31 9.55 -10.48
N GLY A 69 7.26 8.76 -10.74
CA GLY A 69 7.37 7.39 -11.22
C GLY A 69 6.02 6.81 -11.60
N ILE A 70 6.01 5.52 -11.88
CA ILE A 70 4.79 4.75 -12.18
C ILE A 70 4.55 3.70 -11.10
N THR A 71 3.35 3.17 -11.02
CA THR A 71 3.10 2.01 -10.15
C THR A 71 3.72 0.75 -10.74
N LEU A 72 4.10 -0.19 -9.89
CA LEU A 72 4.56 -1.51 -10.34
C LEU A 72 3.46 -2.22 -11.17
N LYS A 73 2.18 -1.91 -10.89
CA LYS A 73 1.05 -2.42 -11.68
C LYS A 73 1.11 -1.94 -13.13
N GLU A 74 1.27 -0.64 -13.34
CA GLU A 74 1.42 -0.06 -14.68
C GLU A 74 2.64 -0.63 -15.39
N TYR A 75 3.75 -0.84 -14.66
CA TYR A 75 4.95 -1.44 -15.22
C TYR A 75 4.73 -2.89 -15.68
N ILE A 76 4.08 -3.73 -14.85
CA ILE A 76 3.71 -5.11 -15.22
C ILE A 76 2.81 -5.11 -16.47
N GLU A 77 1.83 -4.20 -16.53
CA GLU A 77 0.92 -4.10 -17.68
C GLU A 77 1.64 -3.70 -18.98
N GLN A 78 2.67 -2.86 -18.89
CA GLN A 78 3.50 -2.47 -20.04
C GLN A 78 4.44 -3.58 -20.49
N GLN A 79 5.14 -4.24 -19.56
CA GLN A 79 6.15 -5.27 -19.87
C GLN A 79 5.54 -6.65 -20.15
N LYS A 80 4.34 -6.93 -19.64
CA LYS A 80 3.64 -8.23 -19.63
C LYS A 80 4.35 -9.27 -18.77
N VAL A 81 5.63 -9.51 -18.97
CA VAL A 81 6.48 -10.42 -18.20
C VAL A 81 7.78 -9.71 -17.89
N ILE A 82 8.14 -9.67 -16.61
CA ILE A 82 9.37 -9.03 -16.13
C ILE A 82 10.47 -10.08 -16.05
N ASN A 83 11.69 -9.71 -16.47
CA ASN A 83 12.85 -10.59 -16.35
C ASN A 83 13.10 -10.96 -14.89
N TRP A 84 13.45 -12.23 -14.63
CA TRP A 84 13.62 -12.73 -13.26
C TRP A 84 14.68 -11.97 -12.44
N LYS A 85 15.76 -11.47 -13.08
CA LYS A 85 16.79 -10.67 -12.37
C LYS A 85 16.22 -9.36 -11.88
N GLU A 86 15.42 -8.71 -12.69
CA GLU A 86 14.74 -7.46 -12.36
C GLU A 86 13.65 -7.70 -11.31
N ALA A 87 12.84 -8.76 -11.44
CA ALA A 87 11.85 -9.14 -10.44
C ALA A 87 12.50 -9.39 -9.07
N VAL A 88 13.62 -10.12 -9.01
CA VAL A 88 14.38 -10.33 -7.77
C VAL A 88 14.93 -9.02 -7.21
N HIS A 89 15.41 -8.11 -8.06
CA HIS A 89 15.87 -6.79 -7.64
C HIS A 89 14.74 -5.99 -6.99
N PHE A 90 13.55 -5.96 -7.57
CA PHE A 90 12.38 -5.27 -7.00
C PHE A 90 11.91 -5.93 -5.71
N VAL A 91 11.75 -7.24 -5.68
CA VAL A 91 11.33 -7.99 -4.49
C VAL A 91 12.30 -7.77 -3.33
N THR A 92 13.61 -7.74 -3.60
CA THR A 92 14.62 -7.47 -2.56
C THR A 92 14.42 -6.09 -1.92
N GLN A 93 14.09 -5.07 -2.69
CA GLN A 93 13.83 -3.73 -2.18
C GLN A 93 12.51 -3.68 -1.39
N ILE A 94 11.45 -4.35 -1.86
CA ILE A 94 10.16 -4.48 -1.15
C ILE A 94 10.37 -5.15 0.20
N LEU A 95 11.09 -6.28 0.23
CA LEU A 95 11.36 -7.01 1.47
C LEU A 95 12.17 -6.19 2.49
N LYS A 96 13.15 -5.39 2.03
CA LYS A 96 13.89 -4.46 2.91
C LYS A 96 12.97 -3.40 3.52
N ALA A 97 12.03 -2.85 2.73
CA ALA A 97 11.04 -1.90 3.23
C ALA A 97 10.13 -2.54 4.28
N LEU A 98 9.61 -3.74 4.00
CA LEU A 98 8.75 -4.49 4.91
C LEU A 98 9.50 -4.88 6.20
N GLN A 99 10.74 -5.38 6.10
CA GLN A 99 11.55 -5.69 7.27
C GLN A 99 11.72 -4.48 8.19
N HIS A 100 12.03 -3.29 7.62
CA HIS A 100 12.14 -2.06 8.40
C HIS A 100 10.84 -1.70 9.15
N ALA A 101 9.68 -1.94 8.54
CA ALA A 101 8.39 -1.71 9.18
C ALA A 101 8.07 -2.78 10.23
N HIS A 102 8.32 -4.05 9.93
CA HIS A 102 8.11 -5.18 10.84
C HIS A 102 8.96 -5.07 12.11
N ASP A 103 10.22 -4.64 12.00
CA ASP A 103 11.10 -4.37 13.15
C ASP A 103 10.54 -3.30 14.11
N LYS A 104 9.60 -2.47 13.61
CA LYS A 104 8.87 -1.46 14.40
C LYS A 104 7.45 -1.89 14.77
N GLY A 105 7.11 -3.15 14.54
CA GLY A 105 5.79 -3.71 14.82
C GLY A 105 4.68 -3.24 13.85
N ILE A 106 5.06 -2.72 12.67
CA ILE A 106 4.12 -2.22 11.68
C ILE A 106 4.02 -3.22 10.54
N VAL A 107 2.83 -3.80 10.33
CA VAL A 107 2.50 -4.71 9.23
C VAL A 107 1.75 -3.94 8.16
N HIS A 108 2.13 -4.12 6.89
CA HIS A 108 1.55 -3.38 5.76
C HIS A 108 0.11 -3.80 5.44
N ARG A 109 -0.15 -5.10 5.36
CA ARG A 109 -1.47 -5.75 5.18
C ARG A 109 -2.18 -5.52 3.85
N ASP A 110 -1.63 -4.73 2.94
CA ASP A 110 -2.18 -4.47 1.59
C ASP A 110 -1.05 -4.34 0.56
N VAL A 111 -0.09 -5.26 0.63
CA VAL A 111 1.01 -5.32 -0.35
C VAL A 111 0.45 -5.77 -1.68
N LYS A 112 0.57 -4.91 -2.71
CA LYS A 112 0.11 -5.15 -4.08
C LYS A 112 0.82 -4.20 -5.04
N PRO A 113 0.87 -4.51 -6.35
CA PRO A 113 1.60 -3.69 -7.32
C PRO A 113 1.12 -2.23 -7.39
N GLN A 114 -0.15 -1.95 -7.09
CA GLN A 114 -0.70 -0.58 -7.05
C GLN A 114 -0.12 0.27 -5.91
N ASN A 115 0.33 -0.37 -4.82
CA ASN A 115 0.90 0.28 -3.63
C ASN A 115 2.44 0.29 -3.66
N ILE A 116 3.03 0.03 -4.80
CA ILE A 116 4.49 0.00 -5.02
C ILE A 116 4.79 0.95 -6.18
N MET A 117 5.59 1.98 -5.90
CA MET A 117 6.04 2.94 -6.91
C MET A 117 7.41 2.52 -7.44
N LEU A 118 7.60 2.63 -8.75
CA LEU A 118 8.85 2.40 -9.45
C LEU A 118 9.34 3.72 -10.04
N LEU A 119 10.55 4.13 -9.65
CA LEU A 119 11.24 5.30 -10.17
C LEU A 119 12.04 4.92 -11.43
N GLN A 120 12.44 5.93 -12.21
CA GLN A 120 13.17 5.74 -13.47
C GLN A 120 14.53 5.03 -13.29
N ASP A 121 15.16 5.18 -12.12
CA ASP A 121 16.45 4.55 -11.79
C ASP A 121 16.32 3.10 -11.28
N GLY A 122 15.10 2.53 -11.28
CA GLY A 122 14.83 1.19 -10.77
C GLY A 122 14.65 1.12 -9.24
N THR A 123 14.59 2.27 -8.56
CA THR A 123 14.29 2.32 -7.14
C THR A 123 12.80 2.02 -6.89
N ILE A 124 12.53 1.13 -5.95
CA ILE A 124 11.17 0.83 -5.46
C ILE A 124 10.87 1.66 -4.21
N LYS A 125 9.65 2.20 -4.14
CA LYS A 125 9.10 2.80 -2.93
C LYS A 125 7.73 2.20 -2.60
N VAL A 126 7.63 1.59 -1.42
CA VAL A 126 6.37 1.04 -0.89
C VAL A 126 5.57 2.19 -0.27
N THR A 127 4.29 2.25 -0.60
CA THR A 127 3.34 3.28 -0.12
C THR A 127 2.13 2.65 0.55
N ASP A 128 1.32 3.46 1.21
CA ASP A 128 0.01 3.05 1.76
C ASP A 128 0.06 1.96 2.84
N PHE A 129 1.07 1.96 3.71
CA PHE A 129 1.13 1.10 4.88
C PHE A 129 -0.15 1.20 5.73
N GLY A 130 -0.80 0.07 5.98
CA GLY A 130 -1.87 -0.10 6.98
C GLY A 130 -3.17 0.68 6.78
N ILE A 131 -3.19 1.72 5.94
CA ILE A 131 -4.33 2.63 5.78
C ILE A 131 -5.57 1.93 5.19
N ALA A 132 -5.37 0.86 4.42
CA ALA A 132 -6.43 0.18 3.69
C ALA A 132 -7.34 -0.72 4.57
N ARG A 133 -6.89 -1.12 5.77
CA ARG A 133 -7.70 -1.98 6.66
C ARG A 133 -8.96 -1.28 7.19
N PHE A 134 -9.01 0.06 7.14
CA PHE A 134 -10.15 0.85 7.62
C PHE A 134 -11.35 0.83 6.68
N CYS A 135 -11.10 0.68 5.38
CA CYS A 135 -12.19 0.61 4.40
C CYS A 135 -12.95 -0.72 4.43
N ARG A 136 -12.47 -1.72 5.18
CA ARG A 136 -13.06 -3.07 5.23
C ARG A 136 -13.77 -3.41 6.55
N GLY A 137 -14.02 -2.42 7.41
CA GLY A 137 -14.61 -2.61 8.74
C GLY A 137 -16.08 -3.07 8.78
N ASP A 138 -16.75 -3.24 7.63
CA ASP A 138 -18.07 -3.87 7.55
C ASP A 138 -18.25 -4.59 6.21
N THR A 139 -18.58 -5.84 6.29
CA THR A 139 -18.64 -6.91 5.30
C THR A 139 -19.65 -6.73 4.17
N ARG A 140 -20.10 -5.53 3.77
CA ARG A 140 -21.22 -5.43 2.82
C ARG A 140 -21.12 -4.46 1.63
N THR A 141 -20.04 -3.71 1.47
CA THR A 141 -19.87 -2.89 0.24
C THR A 141 -18.48 -3.11 -0.37
N MET A 142 -18.39 -4.14 -1.19
CA MET A 142 -17.26 -4.33 -2.09
C MET A 142 -17.34 -3.28 -3.21
N THR A 143 -16.58 -2.20 -3.12
CA THR A 143 -16.35 -1.31 -4.26
C THR A 143 -15.41 -1.99 -5.26
N GLU A 144 -15.46 -1.64 -6.54
CA GLU A 144 -14.61 -2.22 -7.60
C GLU A 144 -13.12 -2.24 -7.26
N ASN A 145 -12.63 -1.26 -6.50
CA ASN A 145 -11.25 -1.22 -5.98
C ASN A 145 -10.96 -2.29 -4.91
N ALA A 146 -11.99 -2.83 -4.23
CA ALA A 146 -11.83 -3.91 -3.27
C ALA A 146 -11.66 -5.27 -3.99
N ILE A 147 -12.29 -5.44 -5.15
CA ILE A 147 -12.23 -6.69 -5.94
C ILE A 147 -10.78 -6.96 -6.39
N GLY A 148 -10.06 -5.95 -6.90
CA GLY A 148 -8.66 -6.10 -7.32
C GLY A 148 -7.66 -6.42 -6.20
N SER A 149 -7.98 -6.06 -4.94
CA SER A 149 -7.10 -6.32 -3.78
C SER A 149 -7.22 -7.74 -3.23
N VAL A 150 -8.28 -8.48 -3.55
CA VAL A 150 -8.56 -9.82 -3.01
C VAL A 150 -7.51 -10.84 -3.48
N HIS A 151 -6.94 -10.65 -4.65
CA HIS A 151 -5.97 -11.58 -5.26
C HIS A 151 -4.60 -11.62 -4.54
N TYR A 152 -4.28 -10.63 -3.70
CA TYR A 152 -2.99 -10.52 -3.02
C TYR A 152 -3.07 -10.81 -1.52
N ILE A 153 -4.27 -10.93 -0.95
CA ILE A 153 -4.45 -11.16 0.50
C ILE A 153 -4.07 -12.59 0.86
N SER A 154 -3.50 -12.76 2.05
CA SER A 154 -3.18 -14.08 2.57
C SER A 154 -4.44 -14.88 2.97
N PRO A 155 -4.37 -16.21 3.03
CA PRO A 155 -5.52 -17.04 3.41
C PRO A 155 -6.10 -16.67 4.78
N GLU A 156 -5.25 -16.35 5.77
CA GLU A 156 -5.69 -15.92 7.10
C GLU A 156 -6.39 -14.56 7.06
N GLN A 157 -5.94 -13.63 6.20
CA GLN A 157 -6.65 -12.37 5.97
C GLN A 157 -8.03 -12.58 5.33
N ALA A 158 -8.11 -13.49 4.36
CA ALA A 158 -9.38 -13.83 3.68
C ALA A 158 -10.40 -14.42 4.66
N ARG A 159 -9.94 -15.17 5.68
CA ARG A 159 -10.79 -15.76 6.74
C ARG A 159 -11.09 -14.80 7.87
N GLY A 160 -10.50 -13.59 7.88
CA GLY A 160 -10.65 -12.63 8.99
C GLY A 160 -9.90 -13.01 10.27
N GLU A 161 -8.92 -13.90 10.16
CA GLU A 161 -8.08 -14.34 11.28
C GLU A 161 -7.06 -13.28 11.70
N ILE A 162 -6.39 -13.50 12.82
CA ILE A 162 -5.31 -12.61 13.28
C ILE A 162 -4.15 -12.66 12.26
N THR A 163 -3.73 -11.50 11.81
CA THR A 163 -2.74 -11.33 10.74
C THR A 163 -1.44 -10.77 11.32
N ASP A 164 -0.34 -11.47 11.10
CA ASP A 164 1.02 -11.04 11.43
C ASP A 164 1.80 -10.56 10.18
N ASP A 165 3.11 -10.40 10.32
CA ASP A 165 4.04 -9.99 9.26
C ASP A 165 4.13 -10.99 8.09
N LYS A 166 3.79 -12.27 8.31
CA LYS A 166 3.82 -13.31 7.26
C LYS A 166 2.80 -13.06 6.16
N ALA A 167 1.69 -12.37 6.48
CA ALA A 167 0.72 -11.99 5.47
C ALA A 167 1.33 -11.08 4.39
N ASP A 168 2.22 -10.16 4.77
CA ASP A 168 2.94 -9.33 3.80
C ASP A 168 3.86 -10.17 2.91
N ILE A 169 4.54 -11.18 3.49
CA ILE A 169 5.43 -12.09 2.76
C ILE A 169 4.63 -12.93 1.74
N TYR A 170 3.45 -13.43 2.14
CA TYR A 170 2.54 -14.08 1.20
C TYR A 170 2.20 -13.18 0.01
N SER A 171 1.80 -11.93 0.29
CA SER A 171 1.43 -10.95 -0.73
C SER A 171 2.61 -10.63 -1.67
N VAL A 172 3.85 -10.53 -1.14
CA VAL A 172 5.07 -10.38 -1.97
C VAL A 172 5.26 -11.58 -2.89
N GLY A 173 4.99 -12.81 -2.42
CA GLY A 173 5.02 -14.01 -3.25
C GLY A 173 4.05 -13.93 -4.44
N VAL A 174 2.82 -13.44 -4.21
CA VAL A 174 1.82 -13.23 -5.27
C VAL A 174 2.29 -12.16 -6.26
N VAL A 175 2.83 -11.04 -5.77
CA VAL A 175 3.38 -9.97 -6.62
C VAL A 175 4.55 -10.50 -7.47
N MET A 176 5.45 -11.29 -6.90
CA MET A 176 6.57 -11.89 -7.63
C MET A 176 6.08 -12.86 -8.71
N TYR A 177 5.08 -13.67 -8.42
CA TYR A 177 4.47 -14.56 -9.40
C TYR A 177 3.88 -13.76 -10.58
N GLU A 178 3.11 -12.69 -10.30
CA GLU A 178 2.53 -11.83 -11.32
C GLU A 178 3.61 -11.17 -12.19
N MET A 179 4.70 -10.67 -11.59
CA MET A 179 5.83 -10.11 -12.35
C MET A 179 6.45 -11.12 -13.33
N LEU A 180 6.63 -12.36 -12.89
CA LEU A 180 7.32 -13.40 -13.67
C LEU A 180 6.46 -14.04 -14.75
N THR A 181 5.14 -14.06 -14.57
CA THR A 181 4.21 -14.78 -15.46
C THR A 181 3.27 -13.85 -16.22
N GLY A 182 3.10 -12.60 -15.77
CA GLY A 182 2.10 -11.66 -16.27
C GLY A 182 0.67 -12.04 -15.85
N GLN A 183 0.50 -13.01 -14.96
CA GLN A 183 -0.79 -13.54 -14.52
C GLN A 183 -0.86 -13.64 -12.99
N LEU A 184 -2.05 -13.52 -12.44
CA LEU A 184 -2.29 -13.80 -11.02
C LEU A 184 -2.31 -15.32 -10.78
N PRO A 185 -1.74 -15.82 -9.65
CA PRO A 185 -1.73 -17.26 -9.35
C PRO A 185 -3.13 -17.81 -9.09
N PHE A 186 -4.02 -16.97 -8.57
CA PHE A 186 -5.41 -17.31 -8.30
C PHE A 186 -6.31 -16.30 -8.99
N GLN A 187 -7.14 -16.78 -9.91
CA GLN A 187 -8.15 -15.98 -10.61
C GLN A 187 -9.51 -16.64 -10.34
N SER A 188 -10.41 -15.87 -9.76
CA SER A 188 -11.79 -16.29 -9.56
C SER A 188 -12.69 -15.10 -9.81
N ASP A 189 -13.86 -15.35 -10.42
CA ASP A 189 -14.91 -14.35 -10.63
C ASP A 189 -15.62 -13.95 -9.32
N SER A 190 -15.26 -14.60 -8.21
CA SER A 190 -15.81 -14.37 -6.86
C SER A 190 -14.71 -14.27 -5.81
N ALA A 191 -14.77 -13.21 -5.00
CA ALA A 191 -13.90 -12.98 -3.86
C ALA A 191 -13.94 -14.09 -2.78
N VAL A 192 -14.96 -14.96 -2.84
CA VAL A 192 -15.16 -16.09 -1.92
C VAL A 192 -14.45 -17.35 -2.41
N SER A 193 -14.01 -17.37 -3.67
CA SER A 193 -13.43 -18.55 -4.34
C SER A 193 -11.92 -18.41 -4.58
N VAL A 194 -11.30 -17.30 -4.18
CA VAL A 194 -9.86 -17.11 -4.13
C VAL A 194 -9.36 -17.52 -2.74
#